data_3fc50ae7c9dc2037fe97fb4070cda521
#
_entry.id   3fc50ae7c9dc2037fe97fb4070cda521
#
_cell.length_a   1.000
_cell.length_b   1.000
_cell.length_c   1.000
_cell.angle_alpha   90.00
_cell.angle_beta   90.00
_cell.angle_gamma   90.00
#
_symmetry.space_group_name_H-M   'P 1'
#
loop_
_entity.id
_entity.type
_entity.pdbx_description
1 polymer ?
#
loop_
_entity_poly.entity_id
_entity_poly.type
_entity_poly.pdbx_seq_one_letter_code
_entity_poly.pdbx_strand_id
1 'polypeptide(L)'
;MNATVSTRETSVESTREASVEVWSPYVRLFHWSLVLCVAVAWLSSGEIMKVHELAGYSAGVLIASRLIAGLAGSGYTRFRQFVRGPRVVSSYLADVAHGDEKRYLGHNPAGGAMVLALLACVAGIALTGWMQTTDAWWGVAWVEDTHKILGNGVLVLIGLHVGGVLFASLRHHENLVRAMITGRKRAASPQDVG
;
A
#
# COMPACT_ATOMS: atom_id res chain seq x y z
N MET A 1 -46.30 5.70 10.98
CA MET A 1 -45.21 4.93 10.31
C MET A 1 -44.11 5.79 9.72
N ASN A 2 -44.20 7.12 9.72
CA ASN A 2 -43.20 8.02 9.07
C ASN A 2 -42.04 8.51 9.98
N ALA A 3 -42.15 8.42 11.31
CA ALA A 3 -41.13 8.96 12.20
C ALA A 3 -39.84 8.11 12.29
N THR A 4 -39.96 6.79 12.14
CA THR A 4 -38.83 5.84 12.21
C THR A 4 -37.95 5.85 10.95
N VAL A 5 -38.50 6.18 9.78
CA VAL A 5 -37.74 6.28 8.53
C VAL A 5 -36.88 7.55 8.53
N SER A 6 -37.46 8.70 8.94
CA SER A 6 -36.76 9.99 9.01
C SER A 6 -35.55 9.97 9.94
N THR A 7 -35.65 9.32 11.11
CA THR A 7 -34.54 9.20 12.08
C THR A 7 -33.40 8.30 11.58
N ARG A 8 -33.72 7.32 10.77
CA ARG A 8 -32.70 6.41 10.20
C ARG A 8 -31.94 7.05 9.03
N GLU A 9 -32.64 7.83 8.20
CA GLU A 9 -32.01 8.58 7.11
C GLU A 9 -31.09 9.69 7.62
N THR A 10 -31.53 10.46 8.63
CA THR A 10 -30.69 11.48 9.27
C THR A 10 -29.48 10.89 10.00
N SER A 11 -29.59 9.72 10.61
CA SER A 11 -28.45 9.03 11.24
C SER A 11 -27.46 8.48 10.21
N VAL A 12 -27.93 7.99 9.07
CA VAL A 12 -27.06 7.50 7.97
C VAL A 12 -26.38 8.66 7.26
N GLU A 13 -27.07 9.78 7.07
CA GLU A 13 -26.54 11.00 6.47
C GLU A 13 -25.50 11.67 7.37
N SER A 14 -25.76 11.77 8.67
CA SER A 14 -24.82 12.24 9.71
C SER A 14 -23.55 11.36 9.75
N THR A 15 -23.69 10.04 9.58
CA THR A 15 -22.53 9.14 9.55
C THR A 15 -21.74 9.27 8.24
N ARG A 16 -22.39 9.64 7.14
CA ARG A 16 -21.74 9.96 5.86
C ARG A 16 -20.95 11.27 5.90
N GLU A 17 -21.48 12.31 6.53
CA GLU A 17 -20.81 13.59 6.72
C GLU A 17 -19.57 13.46 7.62
N ALA A 18 -19.58 12.49 8.55
CA ALA A 18 -18.44 12.23 9.45
C ALA A 18 -17.30 11.42 8.81
N SER A 19 -17.31 11.15 7.50
CA SER A 19 -16.27 10.37 6.80
C SER A 19 -15.89 10.98 5.46
N VAL A 20 -14.58 10.89 5.12
CA VAL A 20 -14.02 11.37 3.85
C VAL A 20 -13.49 10.19 3.03
N GLU A 21 -13.72 10.20 1.72
CA GLU A 21 -13.14 9.22 0.81
C GLU A 21 -11.67 9.58 0.54
N VAL A 22 -10.77 8.65 0.89
CA VAL A 22 -9.32 8.82 0.73
C VAL A 22 -8.77 7.84 -0.31
N TRP A 23 -9.24 6.59 -0.30
CA TRP A 23 -8.74 5.56 -1.19
C TRP A 23 -9.74 5.27 -2.31
N SER A 24 -9.36 5.62 -3.54
CA SER A 24 -10.17 5.32 -4.73
C SER A 24 -10.37 3.80 -4.90
N PRO A 25 -11.44 3.36 -5.57
CA PRO A 25 -11.66 1.94 -5.87
C PRO A 25 -10.47 1.29 -6.58
N TYR A 26 -9.80 2.03 -7.48
CA TYR A 26 -8.59 1.57 -8.16
C TYR A 26 -7.46 1.23 -7.17
N VAL A 27 -7.13 2.14 -6.23
CA VAL A 27 -6.04 1.93 -5.25
C VAL A 27 -6.34 0.72 -4.36
N ARG A 28 -7.60 0.53 -3.97
CA ARG A 28 -8.03 -0.60 -3.15
C ARG A 28 -7.93 -1.94 -3.90
N LEU A 29 -8.44 -1.97 -5.13
CA LEU A 29 -8.36 -3.15 -5.98
C LEU A 29 -6.90 -3.52 -6.27
N PHE A 30 -6.08 -2.55 -6.67
CA PHE A 30 -4.64 -2.72 -6.86
C PHE A 30 -3.98 -3.32 -5.62
N HIS A 31 -4.22 -2.73 -4.45
CA HIS A 31 -3.60 -3.18 -3.19
C HIS A 31 -3.94 -4.64 -2.88
N TRP A 32 -5.21 -5.00 -2.86
CA TRP A 32 -5.63 -6.35 -2.49
C TRP A 32 -5.24 -7.39 -3.55
N SER A 33 -5.28 -7.03 -4.83
CA SER A 33 -4.78 -7.89 -5.90
C SER A 33 -3.27 -8.12 -5.78
N LEU A 34 -2.48 -7.08 -5.44
CA LEU A 34 -1.04 -7.22 -5.23
C LEU A 34 -0.73 -8.08 -4.01
N VAL A 35 -1.46 -7.90 -2.90
CA VAL A 35 -1.34 -8.76 -1.71
C VAL A 35 -1.58 -10.23 -2.07
N LEU A 36 -2.64 -10.51 -2.83
CA LEU A 36 -2.94 -11.86 -3.29
C LEU A 36 -1.82 -12.43 -4.19
N CYS A 37 -1.36 -11.67 -5.19
CA CYS A 37 -0.28 -12.11 -6.08
C CYS A 37 1.01 -12.41 -5.31
N VAL A 38 1.42 -11.54 -4.37
CA VAL A 38 2.63 -11.75 -3.57
C VAL A 38 2.48 -12.98 -2.66
N ALA A 39 1.32 -13.16 -2.01
CA ALA A 39 1.05 -14.33 -1.17
C ALA A 39 1.08 -15.63 -1.99
N VAL A 40 0.41 -15.66 -3.14
CA VAL A 40 0.39 -16.84 -4.04
C VAL A 40 1.80 -17.14 -4.57
N ALA A 41 2.54 -16.12 -5.03
CA ALA A 41 3.91 -16.30 -5.50
C ALA A 41 4.82 -16.87 -4.39
N TRP A 42 4.73 -16.35 -3.18
CA TRP A 42 5.52 -16.83 -2.05
C TRP A 42 5.20 -18.29 -1.71
N LEU A 43 3.91 -18.63 -1.57
CA LEU A 43 3.46 -19.96 -1.18
C LEU A 43 3.73 -21.04 -2.27
N SER A 44 3.81 -20.63 -3.53
CA SER A 44 4.05 -21.55 -4.66
C SER A 44 5.51 -21.66 -5.10
N SER A 45 6.42 -20.89 -4.50
CA SER A 45 7.81 -20.75 -4.97
C SER A 45 8.65 -22.05 -4.94
N GLY A 46 8.27 -23.03 -4.13
CA GLY A 46 8.96 -24.31 -4.03
C GLY A 46 8.21 -25.49 -4.65
N GLU A 47 6.91 -25.34 -4.93
CA GLU A 47 6.02 -26.46 -5.20
C GLU A 47 5.44 -26.43 -6.63
N ILE A 48 4.96 -25.25 -7.07
CA ILE A 48 4.23 -25.13 -8.35
C ILE A 48 4.77 -23.93 -9.13
N MET A 49 5.89 -24.14 -9.83
CA MET A 49 6.60 -23.05 -10.56
C MET A 49 5.69 -22.25 -11.50
N LYS A 50 4.80 -22.90 -12.25
CA LYS A 50 3.87 -22.19 -13.16
C LYS A 50 2.94 -21.22 -12.43
N VAL A 51 2.49 -21.56 -11.20
CA VAL A 51 1.65 -20.69 -10.39
C VAL A 51 2.47 -19.50 -9.86
N HIS A 52 3.71 -19.77 -9.44
CA HIS A 52 4.67 -18.75 -9.04
C HIS A 52 4.92 -17.73 -10.17
N GLU A 53 5.23 -18.20 -11.35
CA GLU A 53 5.46 -17.35 -12.53
C GLU A 53 4.24 -16.52 -12.89
N LEU A 54 3.04 -17.13 -12.95
CA LEU A 54 1.81 -16.42 -13.27
C LEU A 54 1.50 -15.32 -12.24
N ALA A 55 1.66 -15.62 -10.96
CA ALA A 55 1.48 -14.65 -9.89
C ALA A 55 2.52 -13.52 -9.97
N GLY A 56 3.78 -13.84 -10.29
CA GLY A 56 4.86 -12.87 -10.52
C GLY A 56 4.58 -11.94 -11.70
N TYR A 57 4.17 -12.46 -12.84
CA TYR A 57 3.78 -11.66 -14.01
C TYR A 57 2.58 -10.77 -13.70
N SER A 58 1.58 -11.30 -13.00
CA SER A 58 0.40 -10.52 -12.58
C SER A 58 0.81 -9.36 -11.66
N ALA A 59 1.71 -9.62 -10.70
CA ALA A 59 2.27 -8.56 -9.86
C ALA A 59 3.03 -7.51 -10.69
N GLY A 60 3.82 -7.91 -11.68
CA GLY A 60 4.51 -7.00 -12.59
C GLY A 60 3.57 -6.08 -13.36
N VAL A 61 2.47 -6.62 -13.91
CA VAL A 61 1.42 -5.84 -14.59
C VAL A 61 0.75 -4.85 -13.63
N LEU A 62 0.43 -5.30 -12.41
CA LEU A 62 -0.14 -4.43 -11.38
C LEU A 62 0.81 -3.29 -11.03
N ILE A 63 2.11 -3.56 -10.84
CA ILE A 63 3.12 -2.53 -10.57
C ILE A 63 3.19 -1.53 -11.73
N ALA A 64 3.25 -1.99 -12.99
CA ALA A 64 3.25 -1.11 -14.15
C ALA A 64 2.02 -0.20 -14.17
N SER A 65 0.83 -0.75 -13.94
CA SER A 65 -0.42 0.03 -13.85
C SER A 65 -0.36 1.08 -12.73
N ARG A 66 0.22 0.73 -11.58
CA ARG A 66 0.35 1.63 -10.43
C ARG A 66 1.33 2.77 -10.69
N LEU A 67 2.43 2.50 -11.39
CA LEU A 67 3.40 3.52 -11.80
C LEU A 67 2.73 4.52 -12.76
N ILE A 68 2.01 4.04 -13.77
CA ILE A 68 1.27 4.90 -14.71
C ILE A 68 0.25 5.75 -13.95
N ALA A 69 -0.58 5.14 -13.11
CA ALA A 69 -1.58 5.86 -12.31
C ALA A 69 -0.95 6.82 -11.30
N GLY A 70 0.22 6.51 -10.76
CA GLY A 70 0.96 7.37 -9.84
C GLY A 70 1.54 8.61 -10.50
N LEU A 71 1.93 8.52 -11.77
CA LEU A 71 2.48 9.62 -12.56
C LEU A 71 1.35 10.47 -13.20
N ALA A 72 0.36 9.83 -13.82
CA ALA A 72 -0.68 10.47 -14.61
C ALA A 72 -2.02 10.68 -13.87
N GLY A 73 -2.24 10.00 -12.75
CA GLY A 73 -3.50 10.02 -11.97
C GLY A 73 -3.79 11.35 -11.28
N SER A 74 -4.84 11.38 -10.46
CA SER A 74 -5.28 12.54 -9.70
C SER A 74 -5.46 12.22 -8.21
N GLY A 75 -5.60 13.24 -7.37
CA GLY A 75 -5.84 13.11 -5.93
C GLY A 75 -4.80 12.24 -5.23
N TYR A 76 -5.24 11.47 -4.24
CA TYR A 76 -4.40 10.59 -3.41
C TYR A 76 -3.73 9.44 -4.19
N THR A 77 -4.05 9.24 -5.48
CA THR A 77 -3.39 8.26 -6.35
C THR A 77 -2.01 8.73 -6.80
N ARG A 78 -1.79 10.05 -6.96
CA ARG A 78 -0.53 10.63 -7.46
C ARG A 78 0.60 10.51 -6.44
N PHE A 79 1.78 10.13 -6.92
CA PHE A 79 3.00 10.07 -6.09
C PHE A 79 3.39 11.43 -5.51
N ARG A 80 3.25 12.52 -6.27
CA ARG A 80 3.58 13.88 -5.80
C ARG A 80 2.85 14.30 -4.53
N GLN A 81 1.70 13.70 -4.23
CA GLN A 81 0.92 14.07 -3.05
C GLN A 81 1.55 13.53 -1.76
N PHE A 82 2.16 12.36 -1.79
CA PHE A 82 2.66 11.71 -0.58
C PHE A 82 4.17 11.43 -0.58
N VAL A 83 4.85 11.50 -1.72
CA VAL A 83 6.31 11.35 -1.77
C VAL A 83 6.96 12.58 -1.17
N ARG A 84 7.72 12.38 -0.11
CA ARG A 84 8.44 13.43 0.62
C ARG A 84 9.93 13.13 0.63
N GLY A 85 10.74 14.19 0.69
CA GLY A 85 12.19 14.03 0.77
C GLY A 85 12.64 13.38 2.08
N PRO A 86 13.86 12.80 2.13
CA PRO A 86 14.34 12.03 3.28
C PRO A 86 14.38 12.86 4.59
N ARG A 87 14.64 14.15 4.51
CA ARG A 87 14.61 15.04 5.69
C ARG A 87 13.22 15.15 6.32
N VAL A 88 12.16 15.19 5.49
CA VAL A 88 10.77 15.24 5.99
C VAL A 88 10.38 13.91 6.61
N VAL A 89 10.83 12.79 6.02
CA VAL A 89 10.62 11.45 6.56
C VAL A 89 11.32 11.30 7.91
N SER A 90 12.59 11.70 8.03
CA SER A 90 13.33 11.62 9.29
C SER A 90 12.75 12.52 10.38
N SER A 91 12.34 13.75 10.04
CA SER A 91 11.64 14.64 10.98
C SER A 91 10.33 14.02 11.48
N TYR A 92 9.52 13.46 10.57
CA TYR A 92 8.28 12.78 10.95
C TYR A 92 8.53 11.57 11.87
N LEU A 93 9.58 10.79 11.62
CA LEU A 93 9.94 9.67 12.48
C LEU A 93 10.41 10.13 13.87
N ALA A 94 11.09 11.28 13.96
CA ALA A 94 11.43 11.90 15.23
C ALA A 94 10.16 12.35 15.98
N ASP A 95 9.20 12.99 15.29
CA ASP A 95 7.91 13.39 15.89
C ASP A 95 7.15 12.16 16.42
N VAL A 96 7.16 11.04 15.65
CA VAL A 96 6.59 9.76 16.11
C VAL A 96 7.26 9.25 17.39
N ALA A 97 8.60 9.32 17.47
CA ALA A 97 9.35 8.90 18.66
C ALA A 97 9.03 9.76 19.90
N HIS A 98 8.72 11.05 19.71
CA HIS A 98 8.33 11.97 20.79
C HIS A 98 6.82 11.97 21.09
N GLY A 99 6.01 11.36 20.20
CA GLY A 99 4.55 11.32 20.33
C GLY A 99 3.82 12.58 19.86
N ASP A 100 4.48 13.41 19.08
CA ASP A 100 3.99 14.72 18.58
C ASP A 100 3.54 14.66 17.11
N GLU A 101 3.51 13.47 16.51
CA GLU A 101 3.16 13.31 15.10
C GLU A 101 1.71 13.71 14.81
N LYS A 102 1.52 14.41 13.69
CA LYS A 102 0.20 14.79 13.18
C LYS A 102 -0.46 13.63 12.44
N ARG A 103 -1.79 13.56 12.49
CA ARG A 103 -2.58 12.64 11.66
C ARG A 103 -2.64 13.14 10.23
N TYR A 104 -2.48 12.23 9.27
CA TYR A 104 -2.58 12.48 7.83
C TYR A 104 -3.84 11.80 7.25
N LEU A 105 -4.56 12.50 6.39
CA LEU A 105 -5.69 11.90 5.67
C LEU A 105 -5.20 10.88 4.64
N GLY A 106 -4.21 11.23 3.81
CA GLY A 106 -3.53 10.32 2.90
C GLY A 106 -2.42 9.51 3.60
N HIS A 107 -1.31 9.30 2.89
CA HIS A 107 -0.13 8.70 3.48
C HIS A 107 0.65 9.74 4.29
N ASN A 108 1.06 9.39 5.50
CA ASN A 108 2.07 10.15 6.21
C ASN A 108 3.44 9.97 5.53
N PRO A 109 4.45 10.80 5.85
CA PRO A 109 5.77 10.74 5.20
C PRO A 109 6.44 9.37 5.25
N ALA A 110 6.37 8.67 6.39
CA ALA A 110 6.94 7.33 6.53
C ALA A 110 6.15 6.29 5.73
N GLY A 111 4.81 6.37 5.73
CA GLY A 111 3.93 5.53 4.90
C GLY A 111 4.18 5.73 3.41
N GLY A 112 4.39 6.97 2.97
CA GLY A 112 4.77 7.27 1.58
C GLY A 112 6.10 6.64 1.18
N ALA A 113 7.12 6.72 2.03
CA ALA A 113 8.41 6.07 1.82
C ALA A 113 8.27 4.54 1.77
N MET A 114 7.46 3.95 2.66
CA MET A 114 7.18 2.52 2.67
C MET A 114 6.48 2.06 1.38
N VAL A 115 5.52 2.82 0.87
CA VAL A 115 4.89 2.52 -0.44
C VAL A 115 5.93 2.47 -1.55
N LEU A 116 6.84 3.44 -1.62
CA LEU A 116 7.92 3.45 -2.63
C LEU A 116 8.85 2.26 -2.47
N ALA A 117 9.25 1.92 -1.24
CA ALA A 117 10.12 0.77 -0.96
C ALA A 117 9.47 -0.55 -1.40
N LEU A 118 8.20 -0.75 -1.06
CA LEU A 118 7.45 -1.94 -1.48
C LEU A 118 7.29 -2.02 -2.99
N LEU A 119 6.91 -0.91 -3.66
CA LEU A 119 6.78 -0.88 -5.13
C LEU A 119 8.11 -1.18 -5.81
N ALA A 120 9.21 -0.58 -5.36
CA ALA A 120 10.55 -0.81 -5.91
C ALA A 120 11.00 -2.27 -5.69
N CYS A 121 10.79 -2.82 -4.51
CA CYS A 121 11.14 -4.20 -4.18
C CYS A 121 10.36 -5.19 -5.06
N VAL A 122 9.03 -5.05 -5.14
CA VAL A 122 8.19 -5.94 -5.97
C VAL A 122 8.50 -5.77 -7.46
N ALA A 123 8.79 -4.54 -7.93
CA ALA A 123 9.24 -4.32 -9.30
C ALA A 123 10.56 -5.06 -9.60
N GLY A 124 11.51 -4.99 -8.68
CA GLY A 124 12.79 -5.72 -8.80
C GLY A 124 12.60 -7.23 -8.81
N ILE A 125 11.71 -7.77 -7.95
CA ILE A 125 11.36 -9.19 -7.93
C ILE A 125 10.72 -9.60 -9.27
N ALA A 126 9.74 -8.84 -9.76
CA ALA A 126 9.06 -9.14 -11.01
C ALA A 126 10.03 -9.08 -12.21
N LEU A 127 10.93 -8.09 -12.23
CA LEU A 127 11.95 -7.96 -13.28
C LEU A 127 12.93 -9.14 -13.25
N THR A 128 13.52 -9.44 -12.10
CA THR A 128 14.49 -10.54 -11.97
C THR A 128 13.84 -11.90 -12.18
N GLY A 129 12.57 -12.06 -11.76
CA GLY A 129 11.79 -13.26 -12.06
C GLY A 129 11.55 -13.43 -13.56
N TRP A 130 11.15 -12.37 -14.27
CA TRP A 130 11.03 -12.38 -15.73
C TRP A 130 12.38 -12.69 -16.42
N MET A 131 13.48 -12.11 -15.98
CA MET A 131 14.81 -12.38 -16.54
C MET A 131 15.12 -13.89 -16.48
N GLN A 132 14.83 -14.56 -15.38
CA GLN A 132 15.08 -15.99 -15.19
C GLN A 132 14.28 -16.91 -16.15
N THR A 133 13.22 -16.39 -16.79
CA THR A 133 12.44 -17.15 -17.79
C THR A 133 12.94 -16.94 -19.23
N THR A 134 13.99 -16.15 -19.42
CA THR A 134 14.55 -15.86 -20.74
C THR A 134 15.87 -16.59 -20.96
N ASP A 135 16.14 -17.02 -22.20
CA ASP A 135 17.39 -17.74 -22.55
C ASP A 135 18.66 -16.93 -22.22
N ALA A 136 18.59 -15.60 -22.31
CA ALA A 136 19.72 -14.72 -22.06
C ALA A 136 20.17 -14.68 -20.59
N TRP A 137 19.27 -14.93 -19.64
CA TRP A 137 19.52 -14.77 -18.20
C TRP A 137 19.27 -16.05 -17.40
N TRP A 138 18.89 -17.14 -18.07
CA TRP A 138 18.68 -18.44 -17.44
C TRP A 138 19.99 -18.93 -16.77
N GLY A 139 19.91 -19.28 -15.49
CA GLY A 139 21.05 -19.79 -14.71
C GLY A 139 22.13 -18.74 -14.37
N VAL A 140 21.87 -17.45 -14.61
CA VAL A 140 22.80 -16.37 -14.25
C VAL A 140 22.71 -16.08 -12.75
N ALA A 141 23.76 -16.44 -12.01
CA ALA A 141 23.79 -16.46 -10.56
C ALA A 141 23.35 -15.14 -9.90
N TRP A 142 23.85 -13.99 -10.36
CA TRP A 142 23.48 -12.72 -9.75
C TRP A 142 21.99 -12.36 -9.90
N VAL A 143 21.33 -12.82 -11.00
CA VAL A 143 19.90 -12.63 -11.20
C VAL A 143 19.10 -13.46 -10.20
N GLU A 144 19.48 -14.73 -10.04
CA GLU A 144 18.84 -15.63 -9.06
C GLU A 144 19.03 -15.13 -7.63
N ASP A 145 20.26 -14.75 -7.27
CA ASP A 145 20.57 -14.26 -5.93
C ASP A 145 19.83 -12.95 -5.62
N THR A 146 19.76 -12.04 -6.59
CA THR A 146 19.00 -10.79 -6.45
C THR A 146 17.51 -11.08 -6.24
N HIS A 147 16.94 -12.00 -7.02
CA HIS A 147 15.54 -12.42 -6.87
C HIS A 147 15.25 -12.98 -5.47
N LYS A 148 16.11 -13.87 -4.98
CA LYS A 148 16.00 -14.46 -3.64
C LYS A 148 16.14 -13.42 -2.53
N ILE A 149 17.13 -12.52 -2.64
CA ILE A 149 17.36 -11.44 -1.67
C ILE A 149 16.15 -10.51 -1.61
N LEU A 150 15.64 -10.06 -2.75
CA LEU A 150 14.45 -9.22 -2.81
C LEU A 150 13.19 -9.95 -2.31
N GLY A 151 13.04 -11.24 -2.64
CA GLY A 151 11.96 -12.09 -2.16
C GLY A 151 11.93 -12.21 -0.63
N ASN A 152 13.08 -12.37 0.01
CA ASN A 152 13.18 -12.33 1.47
C ASN A 152 12.98 -10.89 2.01
N GLY A 153 13.54 -9.90 1.33
CA GLY A 153 13.43 -8.50 1.71
C GLY A 153 12.00 -7.98 1.71
N VAL A 154 11.17 -8.42 0.74
CA VAL A 154 9.76 -7.99 0.69
C VAL A 154 8.97 -8.46 1.90
N LEU A 155 9.28 -9.63 2.48
CA LEU A 155 8.62 -10.09 3.71
C LEU A 155 8.93 -9.20 4.89
N VAL A 156 10.20 -8.75 5.01
CA VAL A 156 10.60 -7.79 6.04
C VAL A 156 9.84 -6.46 5.84
N LEU A 157 9.78 -5.96 4.61
CA LEU A 157 9.03 -4.74 4.28
C LEU A 157 7.52 -4.90 4.57
N ILE A 158 6.93 -6.05 4.27
CA ILE A 158 5.52 -6.34 4.61
C ILE A 158 5.33 -6.34 6.14
N GLY A 159 6.23 -6.97 6.89
CA GLY A 159 6.19 -6.94 8.35
C GLY A 159 6.25 -5.53 8.92
N LEU A 160 7.16 -4.70 8.42
CA LEU A 160 7.28 -3.29 8.80
C LEU A 160 6.05 -2.48 8.37
N HIS A 161 5.50 -2.75 7.18
CA HIS A 161 4.28 -2.11 6.70
C HIS A 161 3.07 -2.42 7.59
N VAL A 162 2.83 -3.69 7.87
CA VAL A 162 1.74 -4.10 8.75
C VAL A 162 1.92 -3.55 10.16
N GLY A 163 3.13 -3.63 10.71
CA GLY A 163 3.46 -3.03 12.00
C GLY A 163 3.18 -1.52 12.04
N GLY A 164 3.59 -0.78 11.00
CA GLY A 164 3.31 0.65 10.87
C GLY A 164 1.82 0.97 10.76
N VAL A 165 1.06 0.15 10.01
CA VAL A 165 -0.42 0.28 9.90
C VAL A 165 -1.09 0.05 11.26
N LEU A 166 -0.69 -0.99 11.99
CA LEU A 166 -1.23 -1.29 13.32
C LEU A 166 -0.89 -0.18 14.31
N PHE A 167 0.37 0.25 14.34
CA PHE A 167 0.82 1.35 15.19
C PHE A 167 0.02 2.63 14.93
N ALA A 168 -0.08 3.07 13.67
CA ALA A 168 -0.83 4.27 13.31
C ALA A 168 -2.34 4.12 13.58
N SER A 169 -2.90 2.92 13.41
CA SER A 169 -4.31 2.65 13.75
C SER A 169 -4.59 2.81 15.23
N LEU A 170 -3.71 2.31 16.09
CA LEU A 170 -3.83 2.43 17.54
C LEU A 170 -3.60 3.90 17.98
N ARG A 171 -2.56 4.53 17.44
CA ARG A 171 -2.15 5.88 17.82
C ARG A 171 -3.21 6.94 17.50
N HIS A 172 -3.83 6.84 16.33
CA HIS A 172 -4.85 7.80 15.87
C HIS A 172 -6.29 7.34 16.09
N HIS A 173 -6.50 6.21 16.80
CA HIS A 173 -7.83 5.62 17.04
C HIS A 173 -8.65 5.48 15.74
N GLU A 174 -7.99 5.02 14.64
CA GLU A 174 -8.59 4.87 13.33
C GLU A 174 -8.23 3.51 12.72
N ASN A 175 -9.22 2.74 12.29
CA ASN A 175 -8.97 1.43 11.67
C ASN A 175 -8.52 1.59 10.21
N LEU A 176 -7.20 1.60 9.97
CA LEU A 176 -6.62 1.78 8.64
C LEU A 176 -6.82 0.58 7.73
N VAL A 177 -6.96 -0.63 8.28
CA VAL A 177 -7.30 -1.84 7.49
C VAL A 177 -8.71 -1.70 6.93
N ARG A 178 -9.68 -1.30 7.79
CA ARG A 178 -11.04 -1.00 7.35
C ARG A 178 -11.06 0.13 6.31
N ALA A 179 -10.25 1.16 6.50
CA ALA A 179 -10.14 2.25 5.54
C ALA A 179 -9.66 1.76 4.16
N MET A 180 -8.74 0.78 4.10
CA MET A 180 -8.29 0.19 2.85
C MET A 180 -9.34 -0.73 2.21
N ILE A 181 -10.33 -1.22 2.94
CA ILE A 181 -11.47 -1.98 2.40
C ILE A 181 -12.57 -1.04 1.92
N THR A 182 -12.96 -0.06 2.74
CA THR A 182 -14.11 0.82 2.48
C THR A 182 -13.78 2.05 1.62
N GLY A 183 -12.51 2.44 1.58
CA GLY A 183 -12.03 3.67 0.95
C GLY A 183 -12.16 4.92 1.82
N ARG A 184 -12.77 4.82 3.00
CA ARG A 184 -13.19 5.96 3.82
C ARG A 184 -12.43 6.02 5.13
N LYS A 185 -12.10 7.24 5.54
CA LYS A 185 -11.52 7.58 6.83
C LYS A 185 -12.44 8.52 7.60
N ARG A 186 -12.19 8.69 8.90
CA ARG A 186 -12.82 9.73 9.70
C ARG A 186 -12.58 11.10 9.05
N ALA A 187 -13.59 11.99 9.09
CA ALA A 187 -13.50 13.35 8.59
C ALA A 187 -12.27 14.09 9.14
N ALA A 188 -11.78 15.04 8.36
CA ALA A 188 -10.65 15.86 8.75
C ALA A 188 -10.99 16.71 9.99
N SER A 189 -10.06 16.81 10.92
CA SER A 189 -10.08 17.79 12.00
C SER A 189 -9.14 18.96 11.65
N PRO A 190 -9.28 20.14 12.30
CA PRO A 190 -8.40 21.28 12.03
C PRO A 190 -6.90 21.03 12.26
N GLN A 191 -6.55 19.95 12.98
CA GLN A 191 -5.19 19.57 13.31
C GLN A 191 -4.59 18.54 12.31
N ASP A 192 -5.42 17.99 11.42
CA ASP A 192 -5.00 16.96 10.46
C ASP A 192 -4.29 17.58 9.25
N VAL A 193 -3.41 16.82 8.63
CA VAL A 193 -2.74 17.19 7.39
C VAL A 193 -3.47 16.54 6.22
N GLY A 194 -3.94 17.38 5.26
CA GLY A 194 -4.66 16.95 4.06
C GLY A 194 -3.76 16.75 2.83
#